data_2aceb1026716c36b09b43c73dd28fc0a
#
_entry.id   2aceb1026716c36b09b43c73dd28fc0a
#
_cell.length_a   1.000
_cell.length_b   1.000
_cell.length_c   1.000
_cell.angle_alpha   90.00
_cell.angle_beta   90.00
_cell.angle_gamma   90.00
#
_symmetry.space_group_name_H-M   'P 1'
#
loop_
_entity.id
_entity.type
_entity.pdbx_description
1 polymer ?
#
loop_
_entity_poly.entity_id
_entity_poly.type
_entity_poly.pdbx_seq_one_letter_code
_entity_poly.pdbx_strand_id
1 'polypeptide(L)'
;MDRIQITDDLSFSQIIYGMWRLGDDTDTSQSHVQAKVEACLAQGITTMDQADIYGGYTAEALFGETLKAAPALRDQIEIVTKCDIVAPVGRHSGARVKYYDTSAAHITASVEASLRDMNIDVIDCLLIHRPDPLMDAMETGEVLDDLIASGKVRTVGVSNFKPWDFSLLQSAMENELVANQIELSATNHTPFTDGDLAFLQENDIPVMAWSPLGGGSIFDNAAVMNVLNRVAGEAGVEPSAVAVAFLLRHPARIAPVMGTNNISRINALSDALKVKLDRQTWFEIYTAALGREVA
;
A
#
# COMPACT_ATOMS: atom_id res chain seq x y z
N MET A 1 0.68 -3.21 -18.17
CA MET A 1 1.38 -2.73 -16.95
C MET A 1 2.34 -3.82 -16.53
N ASP A 2 3.56 -3.49 -16.16
CA ASP A 2 4.51 -4.45 -15.61
C ASP A 2 4.04 -4.95 -14.25
N ARG A 3 4.59 -6.10 -13.83
CA ARG A 3 4.24 -6.74 -12.55
C ARG A 3 5.47 -6.78 -11.65
N ILE A 4 5.24 -6.66 -10.35
CA ILE A 4 6.27 -6.84 -9.33
C ILE A 4 6.14 -8.24 -8.77
N GLN A 5 7.12 -9.11 -9.06
CA GLN A 5 7.13 -10.47 -8.54
C GLN A 5 7.31 -10.45 -7.02
N ILE A 6 6.44 -11.18 -6.32
CA ILE A 6 6.43 -11.32 -4.87
C ILE A 6 6.95 -12.71 -4.47
N THR A 7 6.33 -13.75 -5.04
CA THR A 7 6.78 -15.15 -4.95
C THR A 7 6.69 -15.76 -6.34
N ASP A 8 7.05 -17.02 -6.53
CA ASP A 8 6.99 -17.69 -7.82
C ASP A 8 5.58 -17.68 -8.44
N ASP A 9 4.54 -17.66 -7.61
CA ASP A 9 3.14 -17.74 -8.00
C ASP A 9 2.29 -16.50 -7.66
N LEU A 10 2.90 -15.48 -7.04
CA LEU A 10 2.24 -14.21 -6.69
C LEU A 10 3.01 -13.02 -7.22
N SER A 11 2.32 -12.11 -7.89
CA SER A 11 2.87 -10.82 -8.28
C SER A 11 1.86 -9.70 -8.07
N PHE A 12 2.32 -8.51 -7.76
CA PHE A 12 1.49 -7.31 -7.66
C PHE A 12 1.52 -6.49 -8.95
N SER A 13 0.46 -5.72 -9.22
CA SER A 13 0.52 -4.68 -10.23
C SER A 13 1.49 -3.57 -9.82
N GLN A 14 2.21 -3.00 -10.80
CA GLN A 14 3.21 -1.95 -10.56
C GLN A 14 2.64 -0.69 -9.88
N ILE A 15 1.34 -0.43 -10.04
CA ILE A 15 0.57 0.56 -9.30
C ILE A 15 -0.51 -0.20 -8.54
N ILE A 16 -0.70 0.12 -7.27
CA ILE A 16 -1.66 -0.52 -6.36
C ILE A 16 -2.82 0.44 -6.10
N TYR A 17 -4.03 -0.07 -6.04
CA TYR A 17 -5.19 0.74 -5.67
C TYR A 17 -5.44 0.66 -4.16
N GLY A 18 -5.22 1.80 -3.47
CA GLY A 18 -5.43 1.93 -2.03
C GLY A 18 -6.86 2.30 -1.69
N MET A 19 -7.49 1.54 -0.82
CA MET A 19 -8.89 1.66 -0.44
C MET A 19 -9.12 2.37 0.91
N TRP A 20 -8.10 3.03 1.47
CA TRP A 20 -8.21 3.71 2.77
C TRP A 20 -9.40 4.66 2.87
N ARG A 21 -9.73 5.39 1.79
CA ARG A 21 -10.82 6.37 1.76
C ARG A 21 -12.14 5.80 1.25
N LEU A 22 -12.26 4.47 1.10
CA LEU A 22 -13.46 3.85 0.53
C LEU A 22 -14.72 4.21 1.32
N GLY A 23 -14.62 4.20 2.66
CA GLY A 23 -15.71 4.57 3.56
C GLY A 23 -16.01 6.07 3.62
N ASP A 24 -15.11 6.93 3.13
CA ASP A 24 -15.27 8.40 3.11
C ASP A 24 -15.97 8.89 1.82
N ASP A 25 -16.30 7.99 0.90
CA ASP A 25 -16.98 8.38 -0.33
C ASP A 25 -18.44 8.79 -0.09
N THR A 26 -18.92 9.68 -0.92
CA THR A 26 -20.36 10.09 -0.93
C THR A 26 -21.28 8.97 -1.42
N ASP A 27 -20.73 8.03 -2.21
CA ASP A 27 -21.42 6.83 -2.69
C ASP A 27 -20.58 5.59 -2.36
N THR A 28 -21.01 4.86 -1.33
CA THR A 28 -20.43 3.59 -0.90
C THR A 28 -21.23 2.38 -1.38
N SER A 29 -22.15 2.59 -2.34
CA SER A 29 -22.93 1.48 -2.90
C SER A 29 -22.02 0.43 -3.54
N GLN A 30 -22.46 -0.81 -3.48
CA GLN A 30 -21.75 -1.96 -4.06
C GLN A 30 -21.40 -1.73 -5.53
N SER A 31 -22.35 -1.20 -6.34
CA SER A 31 -22.12 -0.93 -7.76
C SER A 31 -21.07 0.16 -8.01
N HIS A 32 -20.99 1.17 -7.12
CA HIS A 32 -19.98 2.23 -7.24
C HIS A 32 -18.60 1.72 -6.85
N VAL A 33 -18.49 0.90 -5.81
CA VAL A 33 -17.23 0.23 -5.43
C VAL A 33 -16.76 -0.70 -6.55
N GLN A 34 -17.70 -1.48 -7.14
CA GLN A 34 -17.39 -2.35 -8.29
C GLN A 34 -16.84 -1.55 -9.48
N ALA A 35 -17.47 -0.42 -9.82
CA ALA A 35 -17.02 0.43 -10.92
C ALA A 35 -15.57 0.95 -10.71
N LYS A 36 -15.16 1.23 -9.46
CA LYS A 36 -13.76 1.60 -9.14
C LYS A 36 -12.80 0.45 -9.39
N VAL A 37 -13.14 -0.77 -8.96
CA VAL A 37 -12.32 -1.97 -9.19
C VAL A 37 -12.20 -2.26 -10.68
N GLU A 38 -13.31 -2.21 -11.42
CA GLU A 38 -13.31 -2.43 -12.87
C GLU A 38 -12.49 -1.36 -13.61
N ALA A 39 -12.55 -0.09 -13.18
CA ALA A 39 -11.72 0.98 -13.72
C ALA A 39 -10.20 0.75 -13.46
N CYS A 40 -9.85 0.13 -12.35
CA CYS A 40 -8.49 -0.32 -12.07
C CYS A 40 -8.10 -1.48 -13.00
N LEU A 41 -8.93 -2.51 -13.08
CA LEU A 41 -8.68 -3.70 -13.92
C LEU A 41 -8.51 -3.36 -15.39
N ALA A 42 -9.29 -2.39 -15.91
CA ALA A 42 -9.18 -1.91 -17.28
C ALA A 42 -7.80 -1.33 -17.64
N GLN A 43 -7.00 -0.98 -16.63
CA GLN A 43 -5.63 -0.45 -16.77
C GLN A 43 -4.56 -1.48 -16.40
N GLY A 44 -4.96 -2.68 -15.97
CA GLY A 44 -4.05 -3.71 -15.44
C GLY A 44 -3.61 -3.45 -13.99
N ILE A 45 -4.33 -2.61 -13.24
CA ILE A 45 -4.17 -2.44 -11.79
C ILE A 45 -5.03 -3.50 -11.13
N THR A 46 -4.39 -4.55 -10.63
CA THR A 46 -5.06 -5.73 -10.08
C THR A 46 -4.91 -5.85 -8.57
N THR A 47 -3.93 -5.16 -7.97
CA THR A 47 -3.66 -5.24 -6.53
C THR A 47 -4.47 -4.19 -5.78
N MET A 48 -5.29 -4.66 -4.83
CA MET A 48 -6.17 -3.86 -3.97
C MET A 48 -5.61 -3.83 -2.56
N ASP A 49 -5.34 -2.64 -2.03
CA ASP A 49 -4.74 -2.44 -0.69
C ASP A 49 -5.80 -2.00 0.30
N GLN A 50 -6.06 -2.84 1.28
CA GLN A 50 -6.98 -2.67 2.40
C GLN A 50 -6.23 -2.61 3.74
N ALA A 51 -6.95 -2.38 4.81
CA ALA A 51 -6.57 -2.67 6.19
C ALA A 51 -7.84 -2.80 7.06
N ASP A 52 -7.75 -3.61 8.08
CA ASP A 52 -8.87 -3.85 9.00
C ASP A 52 -9.42 -2.57 9.63
N ILE A 53 -8.54 -1.62 9.98
CA ILE A 53 -8.92 -0.33 10.61
C ILE A 53 -9.56 0.67 9.63
N TYR A 54 -9.46 0.47 8.33
CA TYR A 54 -9.94 1.45 7.35
C TYR A 54 -11.45 1.71 7.50
N GLY A 55 -11.85 2.98 7.37
CA GLY A 55 -13.24 3.39 7.58
C GLY A 55 -13.75 3.10 9.00
N GLY A 56 -12.86 3.03 10.01
CA GLY A 56 -13.23 2.62 11.37
C GLY A 56 -13.71 1.17 11.44
N TYR A 57 -13.05 0.28 10.72
CA TYR A 57 -13.34 -1.17 10.56
C TYR A 57 -14.57 -1.48 9.70
N THR A 58 -14.83 -0.66 8.68
CA THR A 58 -15.97 -0.88 7.76
C THR A 58 -15.57 -1.04 6.29
N ALA A 59 -14.36 -0.60 5.89
CA ALA A 59 -13.96 -0.58 4.48
C ALA A 59 -13.83 -1.97 3.86
N GLU A 60 -13.35 -2.96 4.62
CA GLU A 60 -13.29 -4.35 4.17
C GLU A 60 -14.68 -4.92 3.90
N ALA A 61 -15.68 -4.64 4.75
CA ALA A 61 -17.05 -5.08 4.54
C ALA A 61 -17.70 -4.43 3.31
N LEU A 62 -17.45 -3.12 3.07
CA LEU A 62 -17.91 -2.44 1.85
C LEU A 62 -17.32 -3.10 0.58
N PHE A 63 -16.06 -3.46 0.63
CA PHE A 63 -15.42 -4.19 -0.47
C PHE A 63 -15.95 -5.62 -0.59
N GLY A 64 -16.19 -6.29 0.53
CA GLY A 64 -16.74 -7.65 0.60
C GLY A 64 -18.13 -7.77 -0.02
N GLU A 65 -19.01 -6.79 0.17
CA GLU A 65 -20.30 -6.76 -0.52
C GLU A 65 -20.15 -6.70 -2.05
N THR A 66 -19.11 -6.04 -2.54
CA THR A 66 -18.79 -6.03 -3.98
C THR A 66 -18.31 -7.40 -4.45
N LEU A 67 -17.41 -8.05 -3.72
CA LEU A 67 -16.90 -9.38 -4.09
C LEU A 67 -18.01 -10.44 -4.01
N LYS A 68 -18.91 -10.33 -3.04
CA LYS A 68 -20.08 -11.21 -2.94
C LYS A 68 -21.04 -11.07 -4.12
N ALA A 69 -21.27 -9.84 -4.60
CA ALA A 69 -22.15 -9.57 -5.72
C ALA A 69 -21.50 -9.91 -7.08
N ALA A 70 -20.19 -9.81 -7.19
CA ALA A 70 -19.42 -10.09 -8.39
C ALA A 70 -18.22 -11.02 -8.08
N PRO A 71 -18.46 -12.33 -7.75
CA PRO A 71 -17.41 -13.24 -7.28
C PRO A 71 -16.25 -13.41 -8.26
N ALA A 72 -16.51 -13.30 -9.57
CA ALA A 72 -15.47 -13.39 -10.60
C ALA A 72 -14.41 -12.29 -10.52
N LEU A 73 -14.62 -11.22 -9.75
CA LEU A 73 -13.60 -10.20 -9.49
C LEU A 73 -12.47 -10.76 -8.65
N ARG A 74 -12.76 -11.68 -7.70
CA ARG A 74 -11.74 -12.24 -6.81
C ARG A 74 -10.59 -12.92 -7.57
N ASP A 75 -10.90 -13.60 -8.65
CA ASP A 75 -9.91 -14.30 -9.49
C ASP A 75 -9.05 -13.34 -10.34
N GLN A 76 -9.42 -12.06 -10.39
CA GLN A 76 -8.75 -11.05 -11.21
C GLN A 76 -7.88 -10.09 -10.39
N ILE A 77 -7.92 -10.21 -9.06
CA ILE A 77 -7.25 -9.27 -8.16
C ILE A 77 -6.39 -9.97 -7.13
N GLU A 78 -5.36 -9.30 -6.68
CA GLU A 78 -4.63 -9.61 -5.46
C GLU A 78 -5.10 -8.68 -4.34
N ILE A 79 -5.32 -9.23 -3.15
CA ILE A 79 -5.78 -8.48 -1.99
C ILE A 79 -4.67 -8.41 -0.94
N VAL A 80 -4.23 -7.19 -0.65
CA VAL A 80 -3.38 -6.88 0.49
C VAL A 80 -4.25 -6.32 1.59
N THR A 81 -4.12 -6.81 2.81
CA THR A 81 -4.74 -6.18 3.99
C THR A 81 -3.77 -6.14 5.17
N LYS A 82 -4.16 -5.47 6.25
CA LYS A 82 -3.25 -5.18 7.37
C LYS A 82 -4.01 -5.31 8.69
N CYS A 83 -3.30 -5.67 9.75
CA CYS A 83 -3.82 -5.69 11.11
C CYS A 83 -2.80 -5.12 12.10
N ASP A 84 -3.13 -5.08 13.35
CA ASP A 84 -2.44 -4.67 14.57
C ASP A 84 -2.82 -3.30 15.16
N ILE A 85 -3.39 -2.39 14.37
CA ILE A 85 -3.82 -1.11 14.94
C ILE A 85 -5.15 -1.28 15.65
N VAL A 86 -5.17 -1.04 16.94
CA VAL A 86 -6.41 -0.98 17.74
C VAL A 86 -6.76 0.47 18.03
N ALA A 87 -7.83 0.96 17.40
CA ALA A 87 -8.37 2.31 17.63
C ALA A 87 -9.71 2.24 18.37
N PRO A 88 -10.02 3.20 19.28
CA PRO A 88 -11.25 3.21 20.07
C PRO A 88 -12.49 3.59 19.23
N VAL A 89 -12.70 2.87 18.13
CA VAL A 89 -13.83 3.03 17.19
C VAL A 89 -14.34 1.68 16.74
N GLY A 90 -15.53 1.61 16.16
CA GLY A 90 -16.12 0.40 15.60
C GLY A 90 -16.09 -0.78 16.57
N ARG A 91 -15.58 -1.91 16.12
CA ARG A 91 -15.47 -3.16 16.93
C ARG A 91 -14.55 -3.05 18.15
N HIS A 92 -13.69 -2.03 18.20
CA HIS A 92 -12.77 -1.76 19.31
C HIS A 92 -13.14 -0.51 20.11
N SER A 93 -14.40 -0.04 20.06
CA SER A 93 -14.87 1.17 20.77
C SER A 93 -14.66 1.14 22.29
N GLY A 94 -14.44 -0.04 22.89
CA GLY A 94 -14.09 -0.19 24.31
C GLY A 94 -12.63 0.08 24.66
N ALA A 95 -11.74 0.25 23.67
CA ALA A 95 -10.35 0.57 23.92
C ALA A 95 -10.22 1.99 24.51
N ARG A 96 -9.34 2.16 25.50
CA ARG A 96 -9.16 3.46 26.19
C ARG A 96 -8.26 4.43 25.40
N VAL A 97 -7.36 3.88 24.60
CA VAL A 97 -6.41 4.63 23.77
C VAL A 97 -6.20 3.86 22.47
N LYS A 98 -5.67 4.52 21.44
CA LYS A 98 -5.14 3.85 20.26
C LYS A 98 -3.80 3.19 20.62
N TYR A 99 -3.63 1.92 20.25
CA TYR A 99 -2.39 1.16 20.48
C TYR A 99 -2.17 0.16 19.36
N TYR A 100 -1.03 -0.52 19.38
CA TYR A 100 -0.73 -1.64 18.49
C TYR A 100 -0.81 -2.94 19.27
N ASP A 101 -1.16 -4.03 18.61
CA ASP A 101 -1.28 -5.35 19.21
C ASP A 101 -0.85 -6.40 18.20
N THR A 102 0.36 -6.90 18.37
CA THR A 102 0.96 -7.95 17.53
C THR A 102 0.90 -9.34 18.18
N SER A 103 0.07 -9.50 19.22
CA SER A 103 -0.16 -10.81 19.84
C SER A 103 -0.82 -11.81 18.87
N ALA A 104 -0.53 -13.09 19.03
CA ALA A 104 -1.11 -14.17 18.24
C ALA A 104 -2.65 -14.15 18.27
N ALA A 105 -3.22 -13.86 19.44
CA ALA A 105 -4.68 -13.77 19.62
C ALA A 105 -5.29 -12.64 18.79
N HIS A 106 -4.67 -11.43 18.77
CA HIS A 106 -5.18 -10.29 18.02
C HIS A 106 -5.01 -10.48 16.52
N ILE A 107 -3.83 -10.91 16.05
CA ILE A 107 -3.56 -11.17 14.63
C ILE A 107 -4.54 -12.19 14.08
N THR A 108 -4.73 -13.33 14.76
CA THR A 108 -5.66 -14.37 14.34
C THR A 108 -7.09 -13.84 14.26
N ALA A 109 -7.55 -13.12 15.27
CA ALA A 109 -8.91 -12.55 15.29
C ALA A 109 -9.11 -11.51 14.17
N SER A 110 -8.11 -10.69 13.86
CA SER A 110 -8.15 -9.72 12.78
C SER A 110 -8.21 -10.39 11.42
N VAL A 111 -7.40 -11.43 11.17
CA VAL A 111 -7.43 -12.20 9.91
C VAL A 111 -8.79 -12.87 9.70
N GLU A 112 -9.35 -13.51 10.73
CA GLU A 112 -10.68 -14.12 10.65
C GLU A 112 -11.77 -13.07 10.36
N ALA A 113 -11.64 -11.87 10.94
CA ALA A 113 -12.55 -10.78 10.67
C ALA A 113 -12.40 -10.28 9.21
N SER A 114 -11.18 -10.08 8.73
CA SER A 114 -10.91 -9.62 7.36
C SER A 114 -11.41 -10.61 6.31
N LEU A 115 -11.18 -11.90 6.48
CA LEU A 115 -11.70 -12.97 5.59
C LEU A 115 -13.22 -12.93 5.52
N ARG A 116 -13.89 -12.86 6.69
CA ARG A 116 -15.35 -12.79 6.79
C ARG A 116 -15.88 -11.50 6.16
N ASP A 117 -15.32 -10.35 6.55
CA ASP A 117 -15.82 -9.03 6.16
C ASP A 117 -15.62 -8.80 4.66
N MET A 118 -14.51 -9.26 4.06
CA MET A 118 -14.28 -9.23 2.61
C MET A 118 -14.97 -10.37 1.84
N ASN A 119 -15.56 -11.35 2.53
CA ASN A 119 -16.20 -12.52 1.92
C ASN A 119 -15.25 -13.30 0.99
N ILE A 120 -14.05 -13.59 1.49
CA ILE A 120 -12.98 -14.33 0.82
C ILE A 120 -12.44 -15.45 1.72
N ASP A 121 -11.88 -16.48 1.11
CA ASP A 121 -11.28 -17.61 1.82
C ASP A 121 -9.79 -17.41 2.10
N VAL A 122 -9.10 -16.58 1.29
CA VAL A 122 -7.64 -16.40 1.34
C VAL A 122 -7.27 -14.93 1.12
N ILE A 123 -6.37 -14.42 1.95
CA ILE A 123 -5.69 -13.13 1.79
C ILE A 123 -4.40 -13.36 0.99
N ASP A 124 -4.14 -12.59 -0.07
CA ASP A 124 -2.92 -12.76 -0.87
C ASP A 124 -1.67 -12.24 -0.13
N CYS A 125 -1.79 -11.12 0.59
CA CYS A 125 -0.71 -10.63 1.43
C CYS A 125 -1.26 -9.94 2.69
N LEU A 126 -0.83 -10.39 3.86
CA LEU A 126 -1.13 -9.75 5.15
C LEU A 126 0.07 -8.92 5.59
N LEU A 127 -0.16 -7.67 5.98
CA LEU A 127 0.89 -6.81 6.55
C LEU A 127 0.64 -6.58 8.04
N ILE A 128 1.71 -6.64 8.85
CA ILE A 128 1.71 -6.00 10.16
C ILE A 128 1.75 -4.49 9.91
N HIS A 129 0.71 -3.77 10.36
CA HIS A 129 0.42 -2.40 9.92
C HIS A 129 1.42 -1.37 10.48
N ARG A 130 1.89 -1.61 11.72
CA ARG A 130 2.86 -0.74 12.41
C ARG A 130 3.83 -1.55 13.26
N PRO A 131 5.09 -1.11 13.42
CA PRO A 131 5.98 -1.73 14.40
C PRO A 131 5.42 -1.47 15.81
N ASP A 132 5.10 -2.56 16.52
CA ASP A 132 4.63 -2.50 17.90
C ASP A 132 5.85 -2.45 18.84
N PRO A 133 5.98 -1.41 19.70
CA PRO A 133 7.05 -1.35 20.69
C PRO A 133 7.05 -2.50 21.72
N LEU A 134 5.92 -3.22 21.81
CA LEU A 134 5.75 -4.37 22.72
C LEU A 134 5.74 -5.71 21.98
N MET A 135 6.09 -5.74 20.70
CA MET A 135 6.11 -6.95 19.89
C MET A 135 7.00 -8.03 20.51
N ASP A 136 6.43 -9.20 20.80
CA ASP A 136 7.20 -10.44 20.96
C ASP A 136 7.42 -11.04 19.57
N ALA A 137 8.63 -10.92 19.05
CA ALA A 137 8.92 -11.34 17.68
C ALA A 137 8.70 -12.84 17.47
N MET A 138 8.94 -13.68 18.49
CA MET A 138 8.72 -15.13 18.39
C MET A 138 7.25 -15.46 18.29
N GLU A 139 6.39 -14.89 19.18
CA GLU A 139 4.94 -15.08 19.12
C GLU A 139 4.36 -14.54 17.79
N THR A 140 4.79 -13.35 17.39
CA THR A 140 4.32 -12.73 16.14
C THR A 140 4.75 -13.53 14.92
N GLY A 141 6.01 -13.98 14.87
CA GLY A 141 6.54 -14.78 13.76
C GLY A 141 5.81 -16.12 13.63
N GLU A 142 5.65 -16.85 14.76
CA GLU A 142 4.96 -18.14 14.78
C GLU A 142 3.52 -18.05 14.27
N VAL A 143 2.74 -17.05 14.71
CA VAL A 143 1.35 -16.90 14.24
C VAL A 143 1.28 -16.54 12.75
N LEU A 144 2.22 -15.77 12.21
CA LEU A 144 2.28 -15.44 10.79
C LEU A 144 2.60 -16.68 9.95
N ASP A 145 3.55 -17.51 10.39
CA ASP A 145 3.87 -18.78 9.75
C ASP A 145 2.69 -19.77 9.81
N ASP A 146 1.98 -19.85 10.94
CA ASP A 146 0.77 -20.67 11.10
C ASP A 146 -0.36 -20.22 10.16
N LEU A 147 -0.54 -18.92 9.94
CA LEU A 147 -1.53 -18.39 9.02
C LEU A 147 -1.22 -18.77 7.57
N ILE A 148 0.06 -18.79 7.19
CA ILE A 148 0.48 -19.29 5.87
C ILE A 148 0.26 -20.81 5.79
N ALA A 149 0.70 -21.56 6.79
CA ALA A 149 0.56 -23.03 6.83
C ALA A 149 -0.91 -23.48 6.78
N SER A 150 -1.81 -22.70 7.38
CA SER A 150 -3.27 -22.98 7.32
C SER A 150 -3.92 -22.61 5.99
N GLY A 151 -3.22 -21.92 5.09
CA GLY A 151 -3.72 -21.45 3.79
C GLY A 151 -4.66 -20.26 3.86
N LYS A 152 -4.82 -19.60 5.02
CA LYS A 152 -5.63 -18.38 5.18
C LYS A 152 -4.96 -17.14 4.59
N VAL A 153 -3.64 -17.15 4.58
CA VAL A 153 -2.79 -16.08 4.05
C VAL A 153 -1.75 -16.72 3.13
N ARG A 154 -1.55 -16.16 1.92
CA ARG A 154 -0.53 -16.70 1.00
C ARG A 154 0.86 -16.19 1.35
N THR A 155 0.98 -14.91 1.68
CA THR A 155 2.25 -14.25 1.99
C THR A 155 2.05 -13.21 3.09
N VAL A 156 3.14 -12.88 3.78
CA VAL A 156 3.15 -11.88 4.84
C VAL A 156 4.21 -10.82 4.58
N GLY A 157 3.98 -9.63 5.08
CA GLY A 157 4.90 -8.51 5.01
C GLY A 157 4.67 -7.57 6.19
N VAL A 158 5.23 -6.38 6.10
CA VAL A 158 5.14 -5.37 7.15
C VAL A 158 4.82 -3.99 6.59
N SER A 159 4.48 -3.05 7.46
CA SER A 159 4.30 -1.66 7.09
C SER A 159 4.99 -0.75 8.10
N ASN A 160 5.75 0.23 7.61
CA ASN A 160 6.50 1.21 8.41
C ASN A 160 7.59 0.62 9.31
N PHE A 161 8.00 -0.61 9.07
CA PHE A 161 9.13 -1.22 9.77
C PHE A 161 10.44 -0.61 9.29
N LYS A 162 11.31 -0.29 10.25
CA LYS A 162 12.69 0.07 9.97
C LYS A 162 13.53 -1.19 9.71
N PRO A 163 14.73 -1.08 9.11
CA PRO A 163 15.57 -2.26 8.85
C PRO A 163 15.77 -3.19 10.04
N TRP A 164 15.91 -2.63 11.24
CA TRP A 164 16.10 -3.43 12.46
C TRP A 164 14.81 -4.10 12.95
N ASP A 165 13.64 -3.45 12.81
CA ASP A 165 12.34 -4.04 13.15
C ASP A 165 11.99 -5.18 12.18
N PHE A 166 12.29 -4.96 10.88
CA PHE A 166 12.13 -5.97 9.84
C PHE A 166 13.03 -7.19 10.13
N SER A 167 14.31 -6.95 10.38
CA SER A 167 15.27 -8.04 10.64
C SER A 167 14.93 -8.80 11.92
N LEU A 168 14.42 -8.10 12.95
CA LEU A 168 14.00 -8.76 14.20
C LEU A 168 12.84 -9.73 13.94
N LEU A 169 11.78 -9.29 13.28
CA LEU A 169 10.63 -10.16 12.98
C LEU A 169 11.03 -11.29 12.04
N GLN A 170 11.78 -10.98 10.97
CA GLN A 170 12.26 -12.00 10.02
C GLN A 170 13.10 -13.08 10.69
N SER A 171 13.90 -12.73 11.70
CA SER A 171 14.72 -13.71 12.40
C SER A 171 13.94 -14.73 13.23
N ALA A 172 12.65 -14.46 13.46
CA ALA A 172 11.74 -15.31 14.22
C ALA A 172 10.74 -16.07 13.33
N MET A 173 10.90 -16.01 11.99
CA MET A 173 9.99 -16.61 11.03
C MET A 173 10.70 -17.64 10.14
N GLU A 174 9.94 -18.66 9.72
CA GLU A 174 10.37 -19.63 8.71
C GLU A 174 10.09 -19.10 7.29
N ASN A 175 8.98 -18.38 7.10
CA ASN A 175 8.62 -17.76 5.84
C ASN A 175 9.22 -16.35 5.70
N GLU A 176 9.43 -15.91 4.45
CA GLU A 176 9.99 -14.59 4.18
C GLU A 176 8.93 -13.49 4.29
N LEU A 177 9.32 -12.34 4.85
CA LEU A 177 8.56 -11.09 4.76
C LEU A 177 8.72 -10.52 3.35
N VAL A 178 7.65 -10.51 2.57
CA VAL A 178 7.72 -10.27 1.11
C VAL A 178 7.61 -8.80 0.70
N ALA A 179 7.25 -7.90 1.59
CA ALA A 179 7.08 -6.48 1.29
C ALA A 179 7.18 -5.61 2.55
N ASN A 180 7.55 -4.34 2.36
CA ASN A 180 7.38 -3.31 3.37
C ASN A 180 6.60 -2.12 2.76
N GLN A 181 5.48 -1.76 3.38
CA GLN A 181 4.70 -0.61 2.96
C GLN A 181 5.10 0.63 3.79
N ILE A 182 5.76 1.61 3.16
CA ILE A 182 6.30 2.81 3.83
C ILE A 182 5.73 4.09 3.22
N GLU A 183 5.74 5.18 3.99
CA GLU A 183 5.43 6.51 3.45
C GLU A 183 6.54 6.98 2.54
N LEU A 184 6.21 7.21 1.27
CA LEU A 184 7.19 7.66 0.30
C LEU A 184 6.54 8.51 -0.79
N SER A 185 7.06 9.70 -0.98
CA SER A 185 6.67 10.63 -2.04
C SER A 185 7.81 11.56 -2.39
N ALA A 186 7.65 12.43 -3.38
CA ALA A 186 8.62 13.49 -3.64
C ALA A 186 8.77 14.44 -2.43
N THR A 187 7.69 14.67 -1.67
CA THR A 187 7.69 15.56 -0.48
C THR A 187 8.00 14.85 0.83
N ASN A 188 7.80 13.55 0.92
CA ASN A 188 8.33 12.71 1.99
C ASN A 188 9.45 11.83 1.44
N HIS A 189 10.63 12.40 1.34
CA HIS A 189 11.80 11.81 0.70
C HIS A 189 12.83 11.23 1.70
N THR A 190 12.52 11.23 3.00
CA THR A 190 13.41 10.70 4.06
C THR A 190 13.89 9.28 3.76
N PRO A 191 13.04 8.33 3.28
CA PRO A 191 13.48 6.96 3.00
C PRO A 191 14.57 6.82 1.93
N PHE A 192 14.80 7.85 1.09
CA PHE A 192 15.93 7.83 0.16
C PHE A 192 17.29 8.00 0.86
N THR A 193 17.33 8.45 2.11
CA THR A 193 18.57 8.81 2.79
C THR A 193 18.75 8.23 4.19
N ASP A 194 17.70 7.67 4.81
CA ASP A 194 17.74 7.11 6.18
C ASP A 194 18.09 5.61 6.24
N GLY A 195 18.24 4.97 5.09
CA GLY A 195 18.58 3.56 4.98
C GLY A 195 17.40 2.62 4.65
N ASP A 196 16.16 3.09 4.75
CA ASP A 196 14.98 2.25 4.48
C ASP A 196 15.01 1.66 3.07
N LEU A 197 15.12 2.53 2.04
CA LEU A 197 15.16 2.07 0.64
C LEU A 197 16.43 1.27 0.30
N ALA A 198 17.58 1.63 0.90
CA ALA A 198 18.83 0.91 0.67
C ALA A 198 18.72 -0.53 1.19
N PHE A 199 18.18 -0.70 2.40
CA PHE A 199 17.94 -2.02 3.00
C PHE A 199 16.97 -2.87 2.16
N LEU A 200 15.84 -2.29 1.77
CA LEU A 200 14.83 -3.00 0.99
C LEU A 200 15.36 -3.40 -0.40
N GLN A 201 16.14 -2.51 -1.04
CA GLN A 201 16.76 -2.81 -2.32
C GLN A 201 17.86 -3.86 -2.21
N GLU A 202 18.69 -3.84 -1.15
CA GLU A 202 19.74 -4.82 -0.90
C GLU A 202 19.17 -6.23 -0.77
N ASN A 203 18.03 -6.36 -0.09
CA ASN A 203 17.36 -7.63 0.17
C ASN A 203 16.31 -8.00 -0.90
N ASP A 204 16.22 -7.24 -2.00
CA ASP A 204 15.25 -7.43 -3.08
C ASP A 204 13.78 -7.44 -2.62
N ILE A 205 13.46 -6.68 -1.58
CA ILE A 205 12.12 -6.57 -0.99
C ILE A 205 11.35 -5.44 -1.69
N PRO A 206 10.17 -5.72 -2.29
CA PRO A 206 9.30 -4.71 -2.86
C PRO A 206 8.84 -3.66 -1.84
N VAL A 207 8.79 -2.42 -2.31
CA VAL A 207 8.35 -1.27 -1.52
C VAL A 207 6.95 -0.87 -1.95
N MET A 208 5.97 -0.95 -1.05
CA MET A 208 4.65 -0.36 -1.29
C MET A 208 4.66 1.08 -0.76
N ALA A 209 4.60 2.08 -1.66
CA ALA A 209 4.68 3.48 -1.25
C ALA A 209 3.29 4.04 -0.93
N TRP A 210 2.94 4.15 0.36
CA TRP A 210 1.69 4.81 0.73
C TRP A 210 1.84 6.34 0.71
N SER A 211 0.73 7.05 0.51
CA SER A 211 0.69 8.51 0.30
C SER A 211 1.67 9.02 -0.78
N PRO A 212 1.71 8.43 -1.98
CA PRO A 212 2.69 8.80 -3.00
C PRO A 212 2.57 10.25 -3.51
N LEU A 213 1.47 10.91 -3.17
CA LEU A 213 1.22 12.34 -3.41
C LEU A 213 1.26 13.17 -2.11
N GLY A 214 1.88 12.65 -1.02
CA GLY A 214 1.94 13.32 0.28
C GLY A 214 0.57 13.62 0.89
N GLY A 215 -0.41 12.73 0.69
CA GLY A 215 -1.81 12.99 1.11
C GLY A 215 -2.48 14.14 0.35
N GLY A 216 -1.87 14.67 -0.68
CA GLY A 216 -2.31 15.84 -1.46
C GLY A 216 -1.44 17.09 -1.23
N SER A 217 -0.59 17.11 -0.20
CA SER A 217 0.26 18.26 0.13
C SER A 217 1.30 18.62 -0.95
N ILE A 218 1.62 17.69 -1.85
CA ILE A 218 2.51 17.94 -2.98
C ILE A 218 1.99 19.08 -3.86
N PHE A 219 0.67 19.23 -3.98
CA PHE A 219 0.04 20.28 -4.80
C PHE A 219 0.15 21.67 -4.18
N ASP A 220 0.47 21.77 -2.88
CA ASP A 220 0.69 23.04 -2.17
C ASP A 220 2.16 23.51 -2.25
N ASN A 221 3.07 22.63 -2.72
CA ASN A 221 4.48 22.96 -2.91
C ASN A 221 4.72 23.57 -4.30
N ALA A 222 4.73 24.91 -4.37
CA ALA A 222 4.88 25.63 -5.64
C ALA A 222 6.17 25.28 -6.40
N ALA A 223 7.30 25.03 -5.71
CA ALA A 223 8.55 24.68 -6.35
C ALA A 223 8.47 23.30 -7.04
N VAL A 224 7.91 22.32 -6.34
CA VAL A 224 7.67 20.97 -6.88
C VAL A 224 6.67 21.06 -8.05
N MET A 225 5.56 21.76 -7.85
CA MET A 225 4.50 21.88 -8.86
C MET A 225 5.00 22.55 -10.16
N ASN A 226 5.94 23.50 -10.09
CA ASN A 226 6.52 24.09 -11.29
C ASN A 226 7.21 23.04 -12.17
N VAL A 227 7.97 22.11 -11.58
CA VAL A 227 8.63 21.02 -12.31
C VAL A 227 7.61 20.01 -12.81
N LEU A 228 6.69 19.59 -11.93
CA LEU A 228 5.65 18.60 -12.30
C LEU A 228 4.77 19.11 -13.45
N ASN A 229 4.34 20.38 -13.43
CA ASN A 229 3.52 20.96 -14.49
C ASN A 229 4.25 21.04 -15.82
N ARG A 230 5.56 21.39 -15.83
CA ARG A 230 6.36 21.41 -17.03
C ARG A 230 6.43 20.01 -17.67
N VAL A 231 6.81 19.00 -16.87
CA VAL A 231 6.96 17.63 -17.36
C VAL A 231 5.58 17.05 -17.77
N ALA A 232 4.54 17.35 -17.03
CA ALA A 232 3.17 16.92 -17.35
C ALA A 232 2.70 17.49 -18.69
N GLY A 233 2.98 18.78 -18.96
CA GLY A 233 2.68 19.42 -20.24
C GLY A 233 3.44 18.79 -21.42
N GLU A 234 4.71 18.42 -21.23
CA GLU A 234 5.53 17.74 -22.24
C GLU A 234 5.02 16.31 -22.52
N ALA A 235 4.54 15.61 -21.50
CA ALA A 235 4.07 14.23 -21.59
C ALA A 235 2.56 14.10 -21.92
N GLY A 236 1.80 15.19 -21.86
CA GLY A 236 0.35 15.18 -22.06
C GLY A 236 -0.43 14.44 -20.97
N VAL A 237 -0.01 14.58 -19.71
CA VAL A 237 -0.61 13.93 -18.54
C VAL A 237 -0.85 14.94 -17.41
N GLU A 238 -1.53 14.50 -16.35
CA GLU A 238 -1.69 15.31 -15.14
C GLU A 238 -0.40 15.31 -14.29
N PRO A 239 -0.12 16.38 -13.51
CA PRO A 239 1.04 16.45 -12.63
C PRO A 239 1.16 15.31 -11.61
N SER A 240 0.03 14.75 -11.17
CA SER A 240 0.00 13.56 -10.30
C SER A 240 0.66 12.34 -10.95
N ALA A 241 0.52 12.17 -12.26
CA ALA A 241 1.16 11.08 -12.99
C ALA A 241 2.70 11.23 -12.99
N VAL A 242 3.21 12.46 -13.09
CA VAL A 242 4.65 12.75 -12.99
C VAL A 242 5.18 12.45 -11.59
N ALA A 243 4.42 12.82 -10.54
CA ALA A 243 4.80 12.53 -9.16
C ALA A 243 4.85 11.03 -8.87
N VAL A 244 3.96 10.24 -9.46
CA VAL A 244 3.99 8.77 -9.38
C VAL A 244 5.17 8.21 -10.19
N ALA A 245 5.42 8.73 -11.41
CA ALA A 245 6.56 8.33 -12.24
C ALA A 245 7.91 8.60 -11.55
N PHE A 246 7.99 9.64 -10.71
CA PHE A 246 9.17 9.91 -9.87
C PHE A 246 9.53 8.72 -8.98
N LEU A 247 8.55 8.09 -8.35
CA LEU A 247 8.74 6.89 -7.53
C LEU A 247 9.07 5.67 -8.38
N LEU A 248 8.34 5.45 -9.46
CA LEU A 248 8.55 4.33 -10.39
C LEU A 248 9.92 4.33 -11.06
N ARG A 249 10.58 5.49 -11.14
CA ARG A 249 11.93 5.63 -11.73
C ARG A 249 13.04 5.10 -10.84
N HIS A 250 12.78 4.95 -9.53
CA HIS A 250 13.77 4.45 -8.56
C HIS A 250 14.05 2.95 -8.78
N PRO A 251 15.31 2.49 -8.62
CA PRO A 251 15.67 1.08 -8.84
C PRO A 251 15.13 0.10 -7.79
N ALA A 252 14.81 0.55 -6.58
CA ALA A 252 14.07 -0.28 -5.61
C ALA A 252 12.66 -0.50 -6.15
N ARG A 253 12.21 -1.72 -6.27
CA ARG A 253 10.91 -2.11 -6.84
C ARG A 253 9.72 -1.45 -6.11
N ILE A 254 9.50 -0.14 -6.38
CA ILE A 254 8.49 0.67 -5.71
C ILE A 254 7.14 0.50 -6.43
N ALA A 255 6.10 0.11 -5.66
CA ALA A 255 4.71 0.09 -6.06
C ALA A 255 3.96 1.24 -5.36
N PRO A 256 3.63 2.36 -6.02
CA PRO A 256 2.82 3.42 -5.45
C PRO A 256 1.40 2.94 -5.14
N VAL A 257 0.93 3.20 -3.91
CA VAL A 257 -0.42 2.88 -3.44
C VAL A 257 -1.30 4.12 -3.62
N MET A 258 -2.11 4.11 -4.68
CA MET A 258 -2.92 5.26 -5.10
C MET A 258 -4.32 5.21 -4.52
N GLY A 259 -4.65 6.14 -3.61
CA GLY A 259 -5.93 6.22 -2.93
C GLY A 259 -6.78 7.40 -3.42
N THR A 260 -7.80 7.14 -4.25
CA THR A 260 -8.79 8.14 -4.67
C THR A 260 -10.15 7.50 -4.90
N ASN A 261 -11.24 8.21 -4.54
CA ASN A 261 -12.60 7.78 -4.83
C ASN A 261 -13.14 8.31 -6.17
N ASN A 262 -12.43 9.24 -6.79
CA ASN A 262 -12.86 9.86 -8.05
C ASN A 262 -12.55 8.94 -9.25
N ILE A 263 -13.60 8.45 -9.91
CA ILE A 263 -13.49 7.52 -11.06
C ILE A 263 -12.64 8.11 -12.20
N SER A 264 -12.75 9.41 -12.49
CA SER A 264 -11.94 10.02 -13.55
C SER A 264 -10.45 9.98 -13.20
N ARG A 265 -10.08 10.16 -11.92
CA ARG A 265 -8.70 10.03 -11.46
C ARG A 265 -8.25 8.57 -11.44
N ILE A 266 -9.14 7.64 -11.07
CA ILE A 266 -8.84 6.21 -11.14
C ILE A 266 -8.50 5.82 -12.59
N ASN A 267 -9.28 6.24 -13.57
CA ASN A 267 -9.05 5.96 -14.99
C ASN A 267 -7.73 6.52 -15.55
N ALA A 268 -7.08 7.43 -14.83
CA ALA A 268 -5.82 8.06 -15.22
C ALA A 268 -4.60 7.55 -14.43
N LEU A 269 -4.74 6.56 -13.53
CA LEU A 269 -3.63 6.09 -12.68
C LEU A 269 -2.47 5.54 -13.50
N SER A 270 -2.75 4.83 -14.58
CA SER A 270 -1.72 4.27 -15.46
C SER A 270 -0.99 5.30 -16.32
N ASP A 271 -1.43 6.56 -16.36
CA ASP A 271 -0.76 7.63 -17.09
C ASP A 271 0.66 7.87 -16.57
N ALA A 272 0.94 7.54 -15.32
CA ALA A 272 2.28 7.57 -14.75
C ALA A 272 3.30 6.73 -15.56
N LEU A 273 2.86 5.66 -16.20
CA LEU A 273 3.72 4.78 -17.00
C LEU A 273 4.11 5.39 -18.36
N LYS A 274 3.40 6.44 -18.80
CA LYS A 274 3.73 7.20 -20.02
C LYS A 274 4.89 8.15 -19.80
N VAL A 275 5.15 8.52 -18.55
CA VAL A 275 6.17 9.52 -18.18
C VAL A 275 7.52 8.83 -18.04
N LYS A 276 8.51 9.31 -18.80
CA LYS A 276 9.90 8.85 -18.70
C LYS A 276 10.76 9.98 -18.17
N LEU A 277 11.19 9.84 -16.93
CA LEU A 277 12.10 10.80 -16.30
C LEU A 277 13.55 10.41 -16.56
N ASP A 278 14.31 11.31 -17.15
CA ASP A 278 15.76 11.21 -17.14
C ASP A 278 16.33 11.53 -15.75
N ARG A 279 17.62 11.34 -15.56
CA ARG A 279 18.26 11.57 -14.26
C ARG A 279 18.17 13.03 -13.82
N GLN A 280 18.34 13.98 -14.71
CA GLN A 280 18.33 15.41 -14.36
C GLN A 280 16.93 15.86 -13.96
N THR A 281 15.91 15.49 -14.71
CA THR A 281 14.51 15.79 -14.40
C THR A 281 14.09 15.15 -13.07
N TRP A 282 14.54 13.93 -12.77
CA TRP A 282 14.30 13.30 -11.47
C TRP A 282 14.90 14.14 -10.33
N PHE A 283 16.16 14.60 -10.49
CA PHE A 283 16.83 15.45 -9.51
C PHE A 283 16.25 16.87 -9.42
N GLU A 284 15.67 17.42 -10.49
CA GLU A 284 14.92 18.69 -10.42
C GLU A 284 13.72 18.56 -9.47
N ILE A 285 12.94 17.48 -9.58
CA ILE A 285 11.81 17.21 -8.66
C ILE A 285 12.33 17.03 -7.22
N TYR A 286 13.37 16.22 -7.05
CA TYR A 286 13.97 15.94 -5.74
C TYR A 286 14.52 17.21 -5.07
N THR A 287 15.28 18.04 -5.81
CA THR A 287 15.86 19.28 -5.32
C THR A 287 14.79 20.32 -4.98
N ALA A 288 13.74 20.42 -5.82
CA ALA A 288 12.59 21.28 -5.54
C ALA A 288 11.87 20.87 -4.23
N ALA A 289 11.75 19.57 -3.99
CA ALA A 289 11.17 19.06 -2.75
C ALA A 289 12.07 19.28 -1.52
N LEU A 290 13.39 19.14 -1.68
CA LEU A 290 14.37 19.46 -0.63
C LEU A 290 14.40 20.95 -0.27
N GLY A 291 14.01 21.84 -1.19
CA GLY A 291 14.15 23.29 -1.05
C GLY A 291 15.61 23.80 -1.10
N ARG A 292 16.55 22.96 -1.53
CA ARG A 292 17.99 23.25 -1.68
C ARG A 292 18.64 22.30 -2.66
N GLU A 293 19.80 22.64 -3.16
CA GLU A 293 20.62 21.73 -3.95
C GLU A 293 21.09 20.51 -3.12
N VAL A 294 21.31 19.40 -3.82
CA VAL A 294 21.98 18.23 -3.22
C VAL A 294 23.43 18.60 -2.88
N ALA A 295 24.00 17.97 -1.83
CA ALA A 295 25.36 18.25 -1.40
C ALA A 295 26.41 17.70 -2.38
#